data_65eb109994afaa27aeaf6f41d9a423ea
#
_entry.id   65eb109994afaa27aeaf6f41d9a423ea
#
_cell.length_a   1.000
_cell.length_b   1.000
_cell.length_c   1.000
_cell.angle_alpha   90.00
_cell.angle_beta   90.00
_cell.angle_gamma   90.00
#
_symmetry.space_group_name_H-M   'P 1'
#
loop_
_entity.id
_entity.type
_entity.pdbx_description
1 polymer ?
#
loop_
_entity_poly.entity_id
_entity_poly.type
_entity_poly.pdbx_seq_one_letter_code
_entity_poly.pdbx_strand_id
1 'polypeptide(L)'
;MKNIAIIGAGISGLYLANLFKNNEDYKVTIYEKKSLEEINEGYGIQLSVNSVELLNKIGFNSLTEKEKFNPKKIDFYEIKNSKKICDLEISKYNSENCKYTTLKRSSLLHFLKKQLDDETIKYKHSIDHIDFDKDLINLIFNNNKITCDYLIISDGVFSKGKSLISKNESKPVYNNSIAIRGSILKENLHNIKYENISLFLGSNFHYVVYPLNKEKKFNFIGILSYKLNLNEQTNYKLFDENYFIENIKHKLSKKISPLVFENLQNIKLFPVFVSKYFYSPPKNISFVGDAFFAFPPSFAQGASQSIEGAQELYESIINNNNFYDIR
;
A
#
# COMPACT_ATOMS: atom_id res chain seq x y z
N MET A 1 31.88 0.86 -2.52
CA MET A 1 30.53 0.64 -1.95
C MET A 1 29.75 1.95 -2.08
N LYS A 2 28.61 1.95 -2.79
CA LYS A 2 27.73 3.12 -2.96
C LYS A 2 26.71 3.19 -1.84
N ASN A 3 26.45 4.39 -1.31
CA ASN A 3 25.44 4.61 -0.27
C ASN A 3 24.09 4.93 -0.90
N ILE A 4 23.08 4.11 -0.63
CA ILE A 4 21.71 4.33 -1.04
C ILE A 4 20.89 4.77 0.17
N ALA A 5 20.24 5.93 0.06
CA ALA A 5 19.25 6.38 1.02
C ALA A 5 17.84 6.09 0.49
N ILE A 6 17.02 5.44 1.30
CA ILE A 6 15.59 5.19 1.00
C ILE A 6 14.73 6.01 1.96
N ILE A 7 13.84 6.84 1.45
CA ILE A 7 12.88 7.59 2.27
C ILE A 7 11.57 6.84 2.33
N GLY A 8 11.22 6.35 3.54
CA GLY A 8 9.98 5.63 3.83
C GLY A 8 10.14 4.12 3.98
N ALA A 9 9.74 3.59 5.14
CA ALA A 9 9.70 2.16 5.47
C ALA A 9 8.33 1.52 5.12
N GLY A 10 7.80 1.86 3.96
CA GLY A 10 6.62 1.21 3.36
C GLY A 10 6.97 -0.12 2.68
N ILE A 11 5.99 -0.74 1.99
CA ILE A 11 6.17 -2.02 1.29
C ILE A 11 7.32 -1.93 0.29
N SER A 12 7.34 -0.93 -0.58
CA SER A 12 8.39 -0.76 -1.61
C SER A 12 9.76 -0.53 -1.01
N GLY A 13 9.87 0.37 -0.01
CA GLY A 13 11.17 0.70 0.60
C GLY A 13 11.78 -0.49 1.36
N LEU A 14 10.97 -1.19 2.15
CA LEU A 14 11.42 -2.40 2.85
C LEU A 14 11.76 -3.54 1.90
N TYR A 15 10.95 -3.77 0.86
CA TYR A 15 11.23 -4.81 -0.13
C TYR A 15 12.52 -4.51 -0.89
N LEU A 16 12.71 -3.27 -1.32
CA LEU A 16 13.92 -2.85 -2.03
C LEU A 16 15.18 -3.00 -1.17
N ALA A 17 15.11 -2.64 0.12
CA ALA A 17 16.23 -2.85 1.03
C ALA A 17 16.60 -4.33 1.18
N ASN A 18 15.59 -5.24 1.18
CA ASN A 18 15.85 -6.69 1.19
C ASN A 18 16.56 -7.18 -0.08
N LEU A 19 16.28 -6.58 -1.25
CA LEU A 19 16.96 -6.95 -2.50
C LEU A 19 18.44 -6.56 -2.48
N PHE A 20 18.78 -5.42 -1.86
CA PHE A 20 20.17 -4.97 -1.73
C PHE A 20 20.95 -5.63 -0.58
N LYS A 21 20.29 -6.30 0.36
CA LYS A 21 20.90 -6.79 1.62
C LYS A 21 22.20 -7.57 1.41
N ASN A 22 22.26 -8.41 0.39
CA ASN A 22 23.41 -9.30 0.12
C ASN A 22 24.30 -8.77 -1.01
N ASN A 23 24.16 -7.51 -1.41
CA ASN A 23 24.96 -6.91 -2.46
C ASN A 23 26.04 -6.00 -1.83
N GLU A 24 27.27 -6.45 -1.83
CA GLU A 24 28.41 -5.76 -1.19
C GLU A 24 28.79 -4.44 -1.87
N ASP A 25 28.32 -4.18 -3.08
CA ASP A 25 28.57 -2.92 -3.79
C ASP A 25 27.75 -1.75 -3.22
N TYR A 26 26.70 -2.05 -2.44
CA TYR A 26 25.76 -1.06 -1.95
C TYR A 26 25.56 -1.14 -0.43
N LYS A 27 25.53 0.01 0.22
CA LYS A 27 25.07 0.17 1.60
C LYS A 27 23.75 0.90 1.61
N VAL A 28 22.69 0.25 2.10
CA VAL A 28 21.34 0.82 2.14
C VAL A 28 20.97 1.26 3.55
N THR A 29 20.38 2.46 3.65
CA THR A 29 19.77 2.98 4.88
C THR A 29 18.37 3.52 4.57
N ILE A 30 17.38 3.07 5.34
CA ILE A 30 15.98 3.56 5.26
C ILE A 30 15.77 4.64 6.33
N TYR A 31 15.19 5.77 5.94
CA TYR A 31 14.78 6.85 6.83
C TYR A 31 13.26 6.92 6.88
N GLU A 32 12.69 6.65 8.07
CA GLU A 32 11.25 6.61 8.29
C GLU A 32 10.83 7.70 9.29
N LYS A 33 9.84 8.51 8.90
CA LYS A 33 9.34 9.61 9.75
C LYS A 33 8.61 9.16 11.01
N LYS A 34 7.96 8.00 10.94
CA LYS A 34 7.19 7.41 12.05
C LYS A 34 8.09 6.68 13.04
N SER A 35 7.56 6.46 14.25
CA SER A 35 8.14 5.53 15.19
C SER A 35 7.83 4.08 14.79
N LEU A 36 8.50 3.14 15.45
CA LEU A 36 8.29 1.71 15.21
C LEU A 36 6.83 1.27 15.50
N GLU A 37 6.23 1.83 16.55
CA GLU A 37 4.88 1.50 17.01
C GLU A 37 3.82 1.96 15.99
N GLU A 38 4.01 3.12 15.39
CA GLU A 38 3.06 3.73 14.44
C GLU A 38 2.99 3.01 13.09
N ILE A 39 4.01 2.21 12.73
CA ILE A 39 4.06 1.48 11.46
C ILE A 39 3.18 0.22 11.48
N ASN A 40 2.89 -0.32 12.66
CA ASN A 40 2.18 -1.59 12.83
C ASN A 40 0.67 -1.52 12.53
N GLU A 41 0.11 -0.37 12.22
CA GLU A 41 -1.28 -0.26 11.78
C GLU A 41 -1.43 -0.70 10.32
N GLY A 42 -2.44 -1.49 10.05
CA GLY A 42 -2.73 -1.89 8.67
C GLY A 42 -3.96 -2.76 8.53
N TYR A 43 -4.71 -2.45 7.47
CA TYR A 43 -5.85 -3.24 7.00
C TYR A 43 -5.37 -4.39 6.12
N GLY A 44 -6.32 -5.16 5.61
CA GLY A 44 -6.06 -6.19 4.64
C GLY A 44 -5.53 -5.62 3.32
N ILE A 45 -4.65 -6.38 2.70
CA ILE A 45 -4.15 -6.18 1.33
C ILE A 45 -4.29 -7.47 0.54
N GLN A 46 -4.19 -7.34 -0.77
CA GLN A 46 -4.21 -8.43 -1.72
C GLN A 46 -2.90 -8.39 -2.53
N LEU A 47 -2.33 -9.55 -2.78
CA LEU A 47 -1.09 -9.73 -3.54
C LEU A 47 -1.36 -10.60 -4.77
N SER A 48 -0.96 -10.13 -5.94
CA SER A 48 -0.97 -10.90 -7.19
C SER A 48 0.01 -12.06 -7.12
N VAL A 49 -0.18 -13.05 -7.97
CA VAL A 49 0.74 -14.19 -8.12
C VAL A 49 2.16 -13.69 -8.44
N ASN A 50 2.30 -12.69 -9.33
CA ASN A 50 3.59 -12.10 -9.71
C ASN A 50 4.34 -11.53 -8.49
N SER A 51 3.65 -10.71 -7.68
CA SER A 51 4.28 -10.14 -6.48
C SER A 51 4.59 -11.18 -5.41
N VAL A 52 3.80 -12.26 -5.31
CA VAL A 52 4.10 -13.39 -4.42
C VAL A 52 5.35 -14.15 -4.89
N GLU A 53 5.52 -14.34 -6.20
CA GLU A 53 6.72 -14.93 -6.77
C GLU A 53 7.98 -14.14 -6.39
N LEU A 54 7.93 -12.83 -6.55
CA LEU A 54 9.02 -11.93 -6.17
C LEU A 54 9.31 -11.99 -4.65
N LEU A 55 8.27 -11.96 -3.82
CA LEU A 55 8.41 -12.07 -2.37
C LEU A 55 8.96 -13.43 -1.93
N ASN A 56 8.65 -14.51 -2.64
CA ASN A 56 9.19 -15.84 -2.33
C ASN A 56 10.71 -15.91 -2.50
N LYS A 57 11.31 -15.09 -3.37
CA LYS A 57 12.78 -14.98 -3.52
C LYS A 57 13.46 -14.52 -2.22
N ILE A 58 12.71 -13.85 -1.34
CA ILE A 58 13.18 -13.42 -0.03
C ILE A 58 12.51 -14.19 1.13
N GLY A 59 11.90 -15.35 0.87
CA GLY A 59 11.41 -16.27 1.89
C GLY A 59 9.95 -16.07 2.33
N PHE A 60 9.09 -15.39 1.57
CA PHE A 60 7.69 -15.14 1.92
C PHE A 60 6.85 -16.43 2.08
N ASN A 61 7.26 -17.52 1.45
CA ASN A 61 6.64 -18.83 1.60
C ASN A 61 6.71 -19.38 3.04
N SER A 62 7.60 -18.86 3.88
CA SER A 62 7.67 -19.19 5.32
C SER A 62 6.48 -18.70 6.13
N LEU A 63 5.71 -17.72 5.64
CA LEU A 63 4.51 -17.27 6.32
C LEU A 63 3.45 -18.36 6.35
N THR A 64 2.88 -18.57 7.54
CA THR A 64 1.90 -19.61 7.81
C THR A 64 0.47 -19.20 7.43
N GLU A 65 -0.46 -20.15 7.41
CA GLU A 65 -1.89 -19.90 7.20
C GLU A 65 -2.55 -19.06 8.32
N LYS A 66 -1.88 -18.86 9.46
CA LYS A 66 -2.30 -17.90 10.48
C LYS A 66 -2.00 -16.45 10.10
N GLU A 67 -1.07 -16.24 9.18
CA GLU A 67 -0.60 -14.91 8.77
C GLU A 67 -1.12 -14.49 7.40
N LYS A 68 -1.46 -15.45 6.53
CA LYS A 68 -1.95 -15.22 5.16
C LYS A 68 -3.07 -16.20 4.79
N PHE A 69 -3.80 -15.86 3.72
CA PHE A 69 -4.84 -16.71 3.13
C PHE A 69 -4.70 -16.72 1.61
N ASN A 70 -5.08 -17.85 0.97
CA ASN A 70 -5.07 -18.00 -0.47
C ASN A 70 -6.50 -18.22 -0.99
N PRO A 71 -7.22 -17.17 -1.37
CA PRO A 71 -8.57 -17.29 -1.91
C PRO A 71 -8.56 -18.00 -3.27
N LYS A 72 -9.62 -18.75 -3.55
CA LYS A 72 -9.75 -19.52 -4.80
C LYS A 72 -10.39 -18.70 -5.92
N LYS A 73 -11.35 -17.85 -5.57
CA LYS A 73 -12.17 -17.09 -6.52
C LYS A 73 -12.40 -15.65 -6.05
N ILE A 74 -12.76 -14.81 -7.00
CA ILE A 74 -13.44 -13.54 -6.75
C ILE A 74 -14.87 -13.72 -7.18
N ASP A 75 -15.82 -13.64 -6.25
CA ASP A 75 -17.25 -13.65 -6.53
C ASP A 75 -17.76 -12.21 -6.66
N PHE A 76 -18.47 -11.91 -7.74
CA PHE A 76 -19.04 -10.60 -8.01
C PHE A 76 -20.55 -10.63 -7.75
N TYR A 77 -21.02 -9.67 -6.97
CA TYR A 77 -22.42 -9.55 -6.56
C TYR A 77 -22.98 -8.16 -6.90
N GLU A 78 -24.26 -8.11 -7.21
CA GLU A 78 -25.00 -6.86 -7.19
C GLU A 78 -25.25 -6.42 -5.75
N ILE A 79 -24.93 -5.17 -5.41
CA ILE A 79 -25.03 -4.68 -4.02
C ILE A 79 -26.47 -4.61 -3.53
N LYS A 80 -27.44 -4.35 -4.42
CA LYS A 80 -28.84 -4.07 -4.09
C LYS A 80 -29.58 -5.29 -3.51
N ASN A 81 -29.32 -6.46 -4.08
CA ASN A 81 -30.05 -7.70 -3.75
C ASN A 81 -29.12 -8.87 -3.43
N SER A 82 -27.81 -8.63 -3.42
CA SER A 82 -26.75 -9.64 -3.22
C SER A 82 -26.81 -10.80 -4.22
N LYS A 83 -27.41 -10.57 -5.41
CA LYS A 83 -27.44 -11.55 -6.49
C LYS A 83 -26.05 -11.70 -7.08
N LYS A 84 -25.57 -12.94 -7.19
CA LYS A 84 -24.31 -13.24 -7.86
C LYS A 84 -24.41 -12.91 -9.34
N ILE A 85 -23.44 -12.11 -9.84
CA ILE A 85 -23.34 -11.72 -11.26
C ILE A 85 -22.47 -12.74 -12.00
N CYS A 86 -21.24 -12.97 -11.49
CA CYS A 86 -20.26 -13.91 -12.05
C CYS A 86 -19.21 -14.27 -11.01
N ASP A 87 -18.25 -15.08 -11.38
CA ASP A 87 -17.02 -15.28 -10.63
C ASP A 87 -15.80 -15.32 -11.56
N LEU A 88 -14.64 -15.06 -10.95
CA LEU A 88 -13.33 -15.23 -11.56
C LEU A 88 -12.54 -16.24 -10.74
N GLU A 89 -12.17 -17.35 -11.35
CA GLU A 89 -11.35 -18.38 -10.70
C GLU A 89 -9.88 -18.00 -10.75
N ILE A 90 -9.43 -17.27 -9.70
CA ILE A 90 -8.05 -16.80 -9.59
C ILE A 90 -7.05 -17.92 -9.30
N SER A 91 -7.53 -19.05 -8.75
CA SER A 91 -6.69 -20.24 -8.53
C SER A 91 -6.09 -20.83 -9.81
N LYS A 92 -6.67 -20.57 -10.98
CA LYS A 92 -6.12 -20.98 -12.29
C LYS A 92 -4.77 -20.33 -12.61
N TYR A 93 -4.48 -19.18 -12.03
CA TYR A 93 -3.22 -18.47 -12.20
C TYR A 93 -2.18 -18.83 -11.15
N ASN A 94 -2.55 -19.65 -10.15
CA ASN A 94 -1.64 -20.10 -9.12
C ASN A 94 -0.71 -21.20 -9.65
N SER A 95 0.54 -21.18 -9.19
CA SER A 95 1.46 -22.31 -9.25
C SER A 95 1.55 -22.98 -7.87
N GLU A 96 2.34 -24.05 -7.77
CA GLU A 96 2.53 -24.77 -6.52
C GLU A 96 2.97 -23.82 -5.38
N ASN A 97 3.94 -22.96 -5.66
CA ASN A 97 4.56 -22.07 -4.67
C ASN A 97 4.09 -20.62 -4.73
N CYS A 98 3.42 -20.21 -5.82
CA CYS A 98 2.97 -18.83 -6.02
C CYS A 98 1.46 -18.79 -6.12
N LYS A 99 0.79 -18.33 -5.05
CA LYS A 99 -0.67 -18.27 -4.97
C LYS A 99 -1.12 -16.83 -4.70
N TYR A 100 -2.19 -16.42 -5.35
CA TYR A 100 -2.87 -15.18 -4.99
C TYR A 100 -3.10 -15.15 -3.48
N THR A 101 -2.72 -14.07 -2.82
CA THR A 101 -2.63 -14.05 -1.35
C THR A 101 -3.31 -12.82 -0.79
N THR A 102 -4.09 -13.02 0.28
CA THR A 102 -4.62 -11.94 1.11
C THR A 102 -4.02 -12.04 2.51
N LEU A 103 -3.70 -10.90 3.11
CA LEU A 103 -3.11 -10.83 4.44
C LEU A 103 -3.28 -9.43 5.04
N LYS A 104 -2.94 -9.26 6.32
CA LYS A 104 -2.80 -7.93 6.92
C LYS A 104 -1.57 -7.23 6.36
N ARG A 105 -1.68 -5.94 6.06
CA ARG A 105 -0.54 -5.12 5.66
C ARG A 105 0.57 -5.15 6.71
N SER A 106 0.22 -5.12 7.98
CA SER A 106 1.18 -5.22 9.10
C SER A 106 1.96 -6.54 9.10
N SER A 107 1.34 -7.68 8.73
CA SER A 107 2.04 -8.96 8.61
C SER A 107 3.10 -8.92 7.50
N LEU A 108 2.78 -8.32 6.35
CA LEU A 108 3.77 -8.13 5.27
C LEU A 108 4.92 -7.22 5.70
N LEU A 109 4.62 -6.08 6.33
CA LEU A 109 5.66 -5.16 6.81
C LEU A 109 6.55 -5.80 7.87
N HIS A 110 5.97 -6.56 8.80
CA HIS A 110 6.73 -7.30 9.81
C HIS A 110 7.66 -8.34 9.17
N PHE A 111 7.14 -9.11 8.20
CA PHE A 111 7.94 -10.06 7.43
C PHE A 111 9.14 -9.38 6.74
N LEU A 112 8.88 -8.30 5.99
CA LEU A 112 9.94 -7.57 5.26
C LEU A 112 10.98 -6.96 6.21
N LYS A 113 10.52 -6.41 7.33
CA LYS A 113 11.40 -5.81 8.34
C LYS A 113 12.28 -6.84 9.03
N LYS A 114 11.72 -8.00 9.44
CA LYS A 114 12.45 -9.07 10.13
C LYS A 114 13.65 -9.61 9.35
N GLN A 115 13.66 -9.40 8.05
CA GLN A 115 14.75 -9.81 7.17
C GLN A 115 15.95 -8.85 7.21
N LEU A 116 15.76 -7.62 7.69
CA LEU A 116 16.79 -6.56 7.72
C LEU A 116 17.44 -6.46 9.08
N ASP A 117 18.68 -5.98 9.09
CA ASP A 117 19.38 -5.68 10.33
C ASP A 117 18.78 -4.43 11.00
N ASP A 118 18.78 -4.39 12.33
CA ASP A 118 18.15 -3.31 13.11
C ASP A 118 18.69 -1.92 12.75
N GLU A 119 19.94 -1.82 12.36
CA GLU A 119 20.58 -0.55 11.97
C GLU A 119 20.16 -0.03 10.59
N THR A 120 19.57 -0.89 9.76
CA THR A 120 19.15 -0.52 8.39
C THR A 120 18.06 0.54 8.39
N ILE A 121 17.21 0.59 9.43
CA ILE A 121 16.07 1.51 9.49
C ILE A 121 16.30 2.56 10.58
N LYS A 122 16.32 3.83 10.18
CA LYS A 122 16.40 5.00 11.08
C LYS A 122 15.00 5.59 11.23
N TYR A 123 14.36 5.32 12.39
CA TYR A 123 13.02 5.84 12.72
C TYR A 123 13.07 7.31 13.15
N LYS A 124 11.92 8.00 13.13
CA LYS A 124 11.76 9.42 13.51
C LYS A 124 12.63 10.37 12.68
N HIS A 125 12.90 9.99 11.42
CA HIS A 125 13.66 10.79 10.46
C HIS A 125 12.72 11.29 9.35
N SER A 126 12.17 12.48 9.56
CA SER A 126 11.39 13.20 8.53
C SER A 126 12.33 14.05 7.69
N ILE A 127 12.41 13.81 6.39
CA ILE A 127 13.24 14.61 5.49
C ILE A 127 12.78 16.07 5.48
N ASP A 128 13.70 17.04 5.67
CA ASP A 128 13.39 18.46 5.67
C ASP A 128 13.83 19.14 4.39
N HIS A 129 15.01 18.77 3.88
CA HIS A 129 15.56 19.36 2.68
C HIS A 129 16.41 18.38 1.89
N ILE A 130 16.53 18.59 0.57
CA ILE A 130 17.37 17.80 -0.34
C ILE A 130 18.18 18.78 -1.17
N ASP A 131 19.50 18.70 -1.07
CA ASP A 131 20.46 19.51 -1.82
C ASP A 131 21.34 18.63 -2.69
N PHE A 132 21.87 19.21 -3.75
CA PHE A 132 22.78 18.56 -4.67
C PHE A 132 24.14 19.19 -4.61
N ASP A 133 25.19 18.37 -4.45
CA ASP A 133 26.59 18.81 -4.52
C ASP A 133 27.34 17.89 -5.50
N LYS A 134 27.47 18.35 -6.74
CA LYS A 134 28.01 17.58 -7.87
C LYS A 134 27.24 16.27 -8.08
N ASP A 135 27.89 15.14 -7.80
CA ASP A 135 27.30 13.80 -7.93
C ASP A 135 26.70 13.25 -6.62
N LEU A 136 26.86 13.99 -5.51
CA LEU A 136 26.37 13.60 -4.20
C LEU A 136 25.04 14.29 -3.84
N ILE A 137 24.18 13.55 -3.15
CA ILE A 137 22.90 14.04 -2.67
C ILE A 137 22.97 14.24 -1.16
N ASN A 138 22.68 15.47 -0.73
CA ASN A 138 22.65 15.84 0.67
C ASN A 138 21.22 15.83 1.19
N LEU A 139 20.96 15.05 2.22
CA LEU A 139 19.68 14.92 2.89
C LEU A 139 19.75 15.59 4.26
N ILE A 140 18.79 16.42 4.60
CA ILE A 140 18.73 17.12 5.89
C ILE A 140 17.52 16.59 6.67
N PHE A 141 17.79 16.09 7.88
CA PHE A 141 16.82 15.59 8.84
C PHE A 141 17.06 16.27 10.19
N ASN A 142 16.13 17.09 10.68
CA ASN A 142 16.25 17.74 12.00
C ASN A 142 17.65 18.40 12.21
N ASN A 143 18.13 19.16 11.21
CA ASN A 143 19.45 19.81 11.16
C ASN A 143 20.67 18.87 11.02
N ASN A 144 20.46 17.55 10.96
CA ASN A 144 21.53 16.61 10.65
C ASN A 144 21.65 16.40 9.14
N LYS A 145 22.86 16.57 8.62
CA LYS A 145 23.17 16.35 7.19
C LYS A 145 23.72 14.95 6.98
N ILE A 146 23.16 14.25 6.01
CA ILE A 146 23.58 12.92 5.55
C ILE A 146 23.81 12.99 4.06
N THR A 147 24.82 12.28 3.56
CA THR A 147 25.18 12.25 2.15
C THR A 147 24.97 10.86 1.58
N CYS A 148 24.44 10.75 0.38
CA CYS A 148 24.30 9.49 -0.35
C CYS A 148 24.64 9.65 -1.85
N ASP A 149 24.96 8.51 -2.48
CA ASP A 149 25.24 8.42 -3.91
C ASP A 149 23.95 8.27 -4.73
N TYR A 150 22.93 7.67 -4.14
CA TYR A 150 21.63 7.41 -4.76
C TYR A 150 20.49 7.59 -3.76
N LEU A 151 19.42 8.27 -4.17
CA LEU A 151 18.25 8.54 -3.35
C LEU A 151 17.02 7.84 -3.92
N ILE A 152 16.34 7.05 -3.10
CA ILE A 152 15.08 6.40 -3.47
C ILE A 152 13.96 6.93 -2.57
N ILE A 153 12.91 7.46 -3.18
CA ILE A 153 11.77 8.02 -2.48
C ILE A 153 10.59 7.05 -2.58
N SER A 154 10.17 6.53 -1.42
CA SER A 154 9.10 5.54 -1.23
C SER A 154 8.14 5.93 -0.09
N ASP A 155 8.00 7.23 0.20
CA ASP A 155 7.28 7.80 1.33
C ASP A 155 5.77 7.98 1.09
N GLY A 156 5.24 7.31 0.06
CA GLY A 156 3.81 7.17 -0.20
C GLY A 156 3.18 8.32 -1.00
N VAL A 157 1.85 8.32 -1.09
CA VAL A 157 1.08 9.26 -1.94
C VAL A 157 1.31 10.72 -1.60
N PHE A 158 1.47 11.05 -0.31
CA PHE A 158 1.79 12.41 0.17
C PHE A 158 3.29 12.62 0.34
N SER A 159 4.07 12.12 -0.61
CA SER A 159 5.52 12.16 -0.59
C SER A 159 6.08 13.57 -0.35
N LYS A 160 6.73 13.76 0.81
CA LYS A 160 7.47 14.98 1.10
C LYS A 160 8.74 15.05 0.25
N GLY A 161 9.42 13.90 0.07
CA GLY A 161 10.61 13.81 -0.76
C GLY A 161 10.34 14.21 -2.22
N LYS A 162 9.26 13.68 -2.83
CA LYS A 162 8.85 14.07 -4.19
C LYS A 162 8.48 15.55 -4.26
N SER A 163 7.78 16.08 -3.26
CA SER A 163 7.42 17.50 -3.22
C SER A 163 8.61 18.43 -3.16
N LEU A 164 9.66 18.07 -2.42
CA LEU A 164 10.91 18.82 -2.34
C LEU A 164 11.64 18.87 -3.70
N ILE A 165 11.69 17.74 -4.41
CA ILE A 165 12.39 17.63 -5.70
C ILE A 165 11.59 18.29 -6.82
N SER A 166 10.26 18.04 -6.88
CA SER A 166 9.39 18.58 -7.93
C SER A 166 8.91 20.01 -7.67
N LYS A 167 9.39 20.66 -6.60
CA LYS A 167 8.93 21.99 -6.18
C LYS A 167 7.40 22.09 -6.10
N ASN A 168 6.76 21.01 -5.64
CA ASN A 168 5.31 20.85 -5.52
C ASN A 168 4.51 20.75 -6.84
N GLU A 169 5.14 20.57 -7.98
CA GLU A 169 4.44 20.43 -9.29
C GLU A 169 3.68 19.08 -9.42
N SER A 170 4.02 18.08 -8.60
CA SER A 170 3.48 16.71 -8.66
C SER A 170 2.59 16.32 -7.48
N LYS A 171 1.83 17.29 -6.93
CA LYS A 171 0.92 17.02 -5.81
C LYS A 171 -0.19 16.03 -6.21
N PRO A 172 -0.54 15.07 -5.33
CA PRO A 172 -1.67 14.19 -5.58
C PRO A 172 -2.99 14.97 -5.57
N VAL A 173 -3.96 14.45 -6.32
CA VAL A 173 -5.30 15.06 -6.43
C VAL A 173 -6.35 14.16 -5.78
N TYR A 174 -7.37 14.78 -5.18
CA TYR A 174 -8.48 14.06 -4.60
C TYR A 174 -9.33 13.38 -5.70
N ASN A 175 -9.57 12.08 -5.56
CA ASN A 175 -10.26 11.26 -6.57
C ASN A 175 -11.80 11.25 -6.38
N ASN A 176 -12.38 12.23 -5.74
CA ASN A 176 -13.82 12.29 -5.43
C ASN A 176 -14.37 11.00 -4.81
N SER A 177 -13.57 10.35 -3.98
CA SER A 177 -13.99 9.13 -3.28
C SER A 177 -13.35 8.98 -1.91
N ILE A 178 -14.06 8.32 -1.01
CA ILE A 178 -13.62 7.95 0.32
C ILE A 178 -13.49 6.43 0.39
N ALA A 179 -12.34 5.95 0.83
CA ALA A 179 -12.15 4.56 1.20
C ALA A 179 -12.59 4.35 2.66
N ILE A 180 -13.48 3.40 2.86
CA ILE A 180 -14.03 3.00 4.14
C ILE A 180 -13.43 1.65 4.48
N ARG A 181 -12.65 1.59 5.53
CA ARG A 181 -11.98 0.36 5.95
C ARG A 181 -12.55 -0.14 7.27
N GLY A 182 -12.64 -1.45 7.38
CA GLY A 182 -13.16 -2.10 8.58
C GLY A 182 -12.86 -3.59 8.61
N SER A 183 -13.39 -4.26 9.61
CA SER A 183 -13.32 -5.71 9.77
C SER A 183 -14.68 -6.30 10.11
N ILE A 184 -14.89 -7.56 9.75
CA ILE A 184 -16.10 -8.32 10.07
C ILE A 184 -15.67 -9.69 10.61
N LEU A 185 -16.36 -10.20 11.65
CA LEU A 185 -16.14 -11.56 12.16
C LEU A 185 -16.84 -12.59 11.25
N LYS A 186 -16.22 -13.74 11.07
CA LYS A 186 -16.73 -14.82 10.20
C LYS A 186 -18.15 -15.26 10.57
N GLU A 187 -18.44 -15.37 11.85
CA GLU A 187 -19.74 -15.78 12.40
C GLU A 187 -20.90 -14.88 11.98
N ASN A 188 -20.58 -13.66 11.54
CA ASN A 188 -21.53 -12.64 11.14
C ASN A 188 -21.75 -12.58 9.61
N LEU A 189 -21.17 -13.51 8.86
CA LEU A 189 -21.19 -13.54 7.39
C LEU A 189 -21.92 -14.78 6.85
N HIS A 190 -23.21 -14.95 7.16
CA HIS A 190 -23.96 -16.19 6.89
C HIS A 190 -24.11 -16.56 5.40
N ASN A 191 -23.98 -15.61 4.48
CA ASN A 191 -24.24 -15.83 3.03
C ASN A 191 -23.00 -15.62 2.14
N ILE A 192 -21.81 -15.45 2.72
CA ILE A 192 -20.56 -15.22 1.97
C ILE A 192 -19.72 -16.49 2.01
N LYS A 193 -19.18 -16.90 0.85
CA LYS A 193 -18.23 -18.02 0.78
C LYS A 193 -16.90 -17.62 1.41
N TYR A 194 -16.59 -18.19 2.54
CA TYR A 194 -15.43 -17.83 3.38
C TYR A 194 -14.06 -18.06 2.71
N GLU A 195 -14.02 -18.80 1.61
CA GLU A 195 -12.78 -19.10 0.89
C GLU A 195 -12.53 -18.15 -0.29
N ASN A 196 -13.46 -17.25 -0.56
CA ASN A 196 -13.40 -16.38 -1.73
C ASN A 196 -13.29 -14.91 -1.33
N ILE A 197 -12.87 -14.08 -2.28
CA ILE A 197 -13.04 -12.63 -2.23
C ILE A 197 -14.45 -12.34 -2.72
N SER A 198 -15.23 -11.56 -1.98
CA SER A 198 -16.58 -11.16 -2.37
C SER A 198 -16.61 -9.67 -2.68
N LEU A 199 -16.86 -9.33 -3.95
CA LEU A 199 -16.94 -7.96 -4.45
C LEU A 199 -18.40 -7.61 -4.76
N PHE A 200 -18.92 -6.60 -4.08
CA PHE A 200 -20.29 -6.10 -4.24
C PHE A 200 -20.27 -4.79 -5.02
N LEU A 201 -20.91 -4.80 -6.19
CA LEU A 201 -20.93 -3.70 -7.15
C LEU A 201 -22.24 -2.92 -7.08
N GLY A 202 -22.17 -1.61 -7.03
CA GLY A 202 -23.29 -0.70 -7.12
C GLY A 202 -22.91 0.65 -7.71
N SER A 203 -23.89 1.48 -8.03
CA SER A 203 -23.64 2.84 -8.50
C SER A 203 -23.10 3.70 -7.37
N ASN A 204 -22.02 4.42 -7.61
CA ASN A 204 -21.38 5.35 -6.64
C ASN A 204 -20.83 4.70 -5.35
N PHE A 205 -20.94 3.37 -5.23
CA PHE A 205 -20.39 2.63 -4.10
C PHE A 205 -20.18 1.16 -4.48
N HIS A 206 -19.01 0.63 -4.12
CA HIS A 206 -18.74 -0.80 -4.13
C HIS A 206 -17.96 -1.17 -2.86
N TYR A 207 -18.03 -2.43 -2.46
CA TYR A 207 -17.22 -2.91 -1.35
C TYR A 207 -16.74 -4.34 -1.58
N VAL A 208 -15.65 -4.67 -0.93
CA VAL A 208 -14.99 -5.97 -1.00
C VAL A 208 -14.83 -6.52 0.41
N VAL A 209 -15.16 -7.80 0.57
CA VAL A 209 -14.92 -8.57 1.79
C VAL A 209 -14.05 -9.77 1.44
N TYR A 210 -13.00 -10.00 2.21
CA TYR A 210 -12.11 -11.13 1.99
C TYR A 210 -11.42 -11.60 3.27
N PRO A 211 -11.09 -12.91 3.39
CA PRO A 211 -10.38 -13.45 4.53
C PRO A 211 -8.94 -12.95 4.58
N LEU A 212 -8.38 -12.79 5.78
CA LEU A 212 -6.99 -12.39 6.00
C LEU A 212 -6.10 -13.55 6.40
N ASN A 213 -6.71 -14.57 7.03
CA ASN A 213 -6.07 -15.79 7.49
C ASN A 213 -7.15 -16.87 7.73
N LYS A 214 -6.78 -18.02 8.20
CA LYS A 214 -7.74 -19.07 8.60
C LYS A 214 -8.54 -18.74 9.88
N GLU A 215 -8.08 -17.75 10.64
CA GLU A 215 -8.80 -17.26 11.82
C GLU A 215 -9.90 -16.30 11.37
N LYS A 216 -11.06 -16.46 11.87
CA LYS A 216 -12.37 -15.85 11.64
C LYS A 216 -12.48 -14.32 11.38
N LYS A 217 -11.44 -13.63 10.87
CA LYS A 217 -11.46 -12.19 10.60
C LYS A 217 -11.42 -11.91 9.11
N PHE A 218 -12.36 -11.09 8.67
CA PHE A 218 -12.46 -10.60 7.31
C PHE A 218 -12.11 -9.13 7.23
N ASN A 219 -11.41 -8.76 6.19
CA ASN A 219 -11.22 -7.37 5.83
C ASN A 219 -12.43 -6.85 5.06
N PHE A 220 -12.87 -5.66 5.39
CA PHE A 220 -13.84 -4.88 4.63
C PHE A 220 -13.17 -3.64 4.07
N ILE A 221 -13.39 -3.37 2.79
CA ILE A 221 -13.05 -2.11 2.14
C ILE A 221 -14.19 -1.68 1.23
N GLY A 222 -14.75 -0.50 1.50
CA GLY A 222 -15.74 0.15 0.65
C GLY A 222 -15.16 1.39 -0.02
N ILE A 223 -15.51 1.65 -1.27
CA ILE A 223 -15.16 2.88 -1.98
C ILE A 223 -16.45 3.61 -2.31
N LEU A 224 -16.63 4.75 -1.67
CA LEU A 224 -17.80 5.61 -1.81
C LEU A 224 -17.44 6.84 -2.65
N SER A 225 -18.18 7.07 -3.74
CA SER A 225 -18.11 8.34 -4.47
C SER A 225 -18.61 9.46 -3.54
N TYR A 226 -17.74 10.42 -3.26
CA TYR A 226 -17.99 11.49 -2.32
C TYR A 226 -17.23 12.76 -2.72
N LYS A 227 -17.93 13.86 -2.91
CA LYS A 227 -17.29 15.15 -3.22
C LYS A 227 -16.95 15.87 -1.92
N LEU A 228 -15.70 16.29 -1.80
CA LEU A 228 -15.19 17.16 -0.74
C LEU A 228 -14.88 18.53 -1.34
N ASN A 229 -15.19 19.60 -0.63
CA ASN A 229 -14.69 20.91 -0.97
C ASN A 229 -13.19 21.04 -0.68
N LEU A 230 -12.53 22.10 -1.15
CA LEU A 230 -11.07 22.27 -1.01
C LEU A 230 -10.61 22.30 0.45
N ASN A 231 -11.37 22.89 1.36
CA ASN A 231 -11.01 22.95 2.77
C ASN A 231 -11.12 21.56 3.42
N GLU A 232 -12.15 20.79 3.08
CA GLU A 232 -12.33 19.41 3.57
C GLU A 232 -11.23 18.47 3.05
N GLN A 233 -10.77 18.66 1.81
CA GLN A 233 -9.68 17.84 1.24
C GLN A 233 -8.35 18.00 1.99
N THR A 234 -8.11 19.15 2.59
CA THR A 234 -6.89 19.45 3.36
C THR A 234 -7.05 19.22 4.86
N ASN A 235 -8.28 19.06 5.35
CA ASN A 235 -8.57 18.81 6.76
C ASN A 235 -8.59 17.30 7.06
N TYR A 236 -7.41 16.71 7.30
CA TYR A 236 -7.32 15.28 7.62
C TYR A 236 -8.03 14.90 8.92
N LYS A 237 -8.19 15.82 9.88
CA LYS A 237 -8.91 15.56 11.14
C LYS A 237 -10.39 15.31 10.92
N LEU A 238 -10.97 15.82 9.83
CA LEU A 238 -12.37 15.60 9.47
C LEU A 238 -12.73 14.10 9.46
N PHE A 239 -11.82 13.25 9.00
CA PHE A 239 -12.05 11.82 8.85
C PHE A 239 -12.03 11.04 10.17
N ASP A 240 -11.57 11.67 11.24
CA ASP A 240 -11.58 11.14 12.62
C ASP A 240 -12.73 11.76 13.45
N GLU A 241 -13.46 12.74 12.92
CA GLU A 241 -14.56 13.39 13.62
C GLU A 241 -15.83 12.51 13.65
N ASN A 242 -16.39 12.30 14.83
CA ASN A 242 -17.53 11.41 15.03
C ASN A 242 -18.73 11.76 14.13
N TYR A 243 -19.06 13.05 13.98
CA TYR A 243 -20.20 13.45 13.15
C TYR A 243 -20.02 13.07 11.69
N PHE A 244 -18.77 13.17 11.17
CA PHE A 244 -18.47 12.80 9.79
C PHE A 244 -18.54 11.28 9.61
N ILE A 245 -17.99 10.52 10.56
CA ILE A 245 -18.07 9.05 10.59
C ILE A 245 -19.53 8.61 10.61
N GLU A 246 -20.36 9.19 11.49
CA GLU A 246 -21.79 8.84 11.58
C GLU A 246 -22.57 9.20 10.29
N ASN A 247 -22.26 10.34 9.66
CA ASN A 247 -22.85 10.67 8.36
C ASN A 247 -22.51 9.64 7.28
N ILE A 248 -21.24 9.20 7.22
CA ILE A 248 -20.85 8.14 6.28
C ILE A 248 -21.52 6.81 6.64
N LYS A 249 -21.59 6.43 7.91
CA LYS A 249 -22.32 5.24 8.37
C LYS A 249 -23.81 5.29 7.95
N HIS A 250 -24.46 6.42 8.12
CA HIS A 250 -25.84 6.59 7.68
C HIS A 250 -26.01 6.41 6.16
N LYS A 251 -25.06 6.90 5.37
CA LYS A 251 -25.06 6.66 3.91
C LYS A 251 -24.82 5.18 3.58
N LEU A 252 -23.95 4.50 4.33
CA LEU A 252 -23.67 3.08 4.15
C LEU A 252 -24.85 2.21 4.51
N SER A 253 -25.57 2.49 5.61
CA SER A 253 -26.71 1.69 6.06
C SER A 253 -27.81 1.59 5.00
N LYS A 254 -27.90 2.57 4.07
CA LYS A 254 -28.81 2.57 2.93
C LYS A 254 -28.31 1.80 1.70
N LYS A 255 -27.03 1.40 1.69
CA LYS A 255 -26.36 0.81 0.53
C LYS A 255 -25.86 -0.62 0.75
N ILE A 256 -25.65 -1.00 1.99
CA ILE A 256 -25.15 -2.31 2.40
C ILE A 256 -26.29 -3.07 3.09
N SER A 257 -26.30 -4.40 3.01
CA SER A 257 -27.25 -5.19 3.77
C SER A 257 -27.11 -4.90 5.27
N PRO A 258 -28.22 -4.84 6.04
CA PRO A 258 -28.18 -4.61 7.49
C PRO A 258 -27.23 -5.57 8.19
N LEU A 259 -27.21 -6.84 7.80
CA LEU A 259 -26.35 -7.86 8.35
C LEU A 259 -24.87 -7.49 8.27
N VAL A 260 -24.38 -7.01 7.11
CA VAL A 260 -23.00 -6.61 6.94
C VAL A 260 -22.72 -5.33 7.73
N PHE A 261 -23.63 -4.36 7.67
CA PHE A 261 -23.46 -3.06 8.29
C PHE A 261 -23.37 -3.12 9.82
N GLU A 262 -24.29 -3.85 10.47
CA GLU A 262 -24.35 -3.99 11.93
C GLU A 262 -23.13 -4.72 12.51
N ASN A 263 -22.49 -5.57 11.70
CA ASN A 263 -21.34 -6.36 12.10
C ASN A 263 -19.99 -5.74 11.66
N LEU A 264 -20.00 -4.56 11.04
CA LEU A 264 -18.81 -3.86 10.61
C LEU A 264 -18.14 -3.16 11.81
N GLN A 265 -16.90 -3.54 12.09
CA GLN A 265 -16.09 -3.07 13.22
C GLN A 265 -14.87 -2.26 12.76
N ASN A 266 -14.34 -1.44 13.67
CA ASN A 266 -13.11 -0.67 13.48
C ASN A 266 -13.13 0.18 12.21
N ILE A 267 -14.24 0.88 11.96
CA ILE A 267 -14.41 1.73 10.79
C ILE A 267 -13.43 2.89 10.86
N LYS A 268 -12.63 3.05 9.80
CA LYS A 268 -11.80 4.24 9.54
C LYS A 268 -12.03 4.72 8.12
N LEU A 269 -11.98 6.02 7.95
CA LEU A 269 -12.23 6.71 6.68
C LEU A 269 -10.93 7.29 6.14
N PHE A 270 -10.74 7.18 4.83
CA PHE A 270 -9.57 7.72 4.14
C PHE A 270 -9.99 8.41 2.85
N PRO A 271 -9.66 9.69 2.65
CA PRO A 271 -9.83 10.32 1.35
C PRO A 271 -8.89 9.64 0.34
N VAL A 272 -9.41 9.33 -0.83
CA VAL A 272 -8.60 8.71 -1.89
C VAL A 272 -7.91 9.79 -2.69
N PHE A 273 -6.58 9.82 -2.63
CA PHE A 273 -5.74 10.67 -3.46
C PHE A 273 -4.99 9.84 -4.49
N VAL A 274 -4.81 10.38 -5.68
CA VAL A 274 -4.14 9.71 -6.80
C VAL A 274 -3.15 10.65 -7.48
N SER A 275 -2.18 10.08 -8.16
CA SER A 275 -1.28 10.84 -9.03
C SER A 275 -2.00 11.22 -10.31
N LYS A 276 -1.85 12.47 -10.76
CA LYS A 276 -2.41 12.95 -12.03
C LYS A 276 -1.38 12.99 -13.13
N TYR A 277 -0.14 13.31 -12.78
CA TYR A 277 0.95 13.47 -13.71
C TYR A 277 2.15 12.65 -13.27
N PHE A 278 2.88 12.19 -14.26
CA PHE A 278 4.19 11.59 -14.09
C PHE A 278 5.23 12.70 -13.91
N TYR A 279 6.20 12.47 -13.03
CA TYR A 279 7.34 13.35 -12.83
C TYR A 279 8.63 12.53 -12.92
N SER A 280 9.51 12.88 -13.87
CA SER A 280 10.83 12.28 -14.00
C SER A 280 11.82 13.00 -13.10
N PRO A 281 12.45 12.31 -12.14
CA PRO A 281 13.41 12.93 -11.23
C PRO A 281 14.76 13.20 -11.92
N PRO A 282 15.63 14.03 -11.28
CA PRO A 282 17.02 14.14 -11.67
C PRO A 282 17.78 12.81 -11.59
N LYS A 283 18.96 12.76 -12.22
CA LYS A 283 19.88 11.61 -12.17
C LYS A 283 20.17 11.22 -10.70
N ASN A 284 20.36 9.94 -10.47
CA ASN A 284 20.61 9.32 -9.15
C ASN A 284 19.46 9.46 -8.14
N ILE A 285 18.25 9.81 -8.61
CA ILE A 285 17.04 9.80 -7.79
C ILE A 285 16.00 8.93 -8.47
N SER A 286 15.30 8.13 -7.67
CA SER A 286 14.14 7.36 -8.15
C SER A 286 12.97 7.46 -7.18
N PHE A 287 11.77 7.37 -7.74
CA PHE A 287 10.53 7.20 -6.99
C PHE A 287 10.01 5.78 -7.17
N VAL A 288 9.43 5.20 -6.13
CA VAL A 288 8.84 3.86 -6.17
C VAL A 288 7.56 3.78 -5.35
N GLY A 289 6.67 2.86 -5.69
CA GLY A 289 5.36 2.70 -5.05
C GLY A 289 4.46 3.93 -5.25
N ASP A 290 3.64 4.27 -4.25
CA ASP A 290 2.71 5.40 -4.34
C ASP A 290 3.42 6.77 -4.46
N ALA A 291 4.69 6.88 -4.06
CA ALA A 291 5.50 8.07 -4.30
C ALA A 291 5.83 8.23 -5.79
N PHE A 292 5.99 7.13 -6.53
CA PHE A 292 6.12 7.14 -7.98
C PHE A 292 4.79 7.51 -8.63
N PHE A 293 3.78 6.65 -8.47
CA PHE A 293 2.45 6.86 -9.02
C PHE A 293 1.38 6.17 -8.18
N ALA A 294 0.52 6.95 -7.53
CA ALA A 294 -0.58 6.44 -6.72
C ALA A 294 -1.83 6.22 -7.59
N PHE A 295 -2.30 4.96 -7.63
CA PHE A 295 -3.50 4.55 -8.35
C PHE A 295 -4.75 4.56 -7.47
N PRO A 296 -5.96 4.69 -8.06
CA PRO A 296 -7.19 4.41 -7.32
C PRO A 296 -7.20 2.97 -6.78
N PRO A 297 -7.75 2.70 -5.60
CA PRO A 297 -7.72 1.38 -4.98
C PRO A 297 -8.67 0.35 -5.61
N SER A 298 -9.29 0.66 -6.73
CA SER A 298 -10.38 -0.11 -7.36
C SER A 298 -9.99 -1.54 -7.76
N PHE A 299 -8.72 -1.78 -8.08
CA PHE A 299 -8.22 -3.09 -8.52
C PHE A 299 -7.38 -3.82 -7.47
N ALA A 300 -7.28 -3.27 -6.26
CA ALA A 300 -6.47 -3.84 -5.16
C ALA A 300 -4.99 -4.11 -5.52
N GLN A 301 -4.41 -3.37 -6.47
CA GLN A 301 -3.06 -3.61 -7.01
C GLN A 301 -1.94 -2.81 -6.34
N GLY A 302 -2.24 -1.84 -5.47
CA GLY A 302 -1.23 -0.93 -4.91
C GLY A 302 -0.04 -1.62 -4.26
N ALA A 303 -0.28 -2.69 -3.48
CA ALA A 303 0.81 -3.46 -2.84
C ALA A 303 1.64 -4.24 -3.87
N SER A 304 0.99 -4.90 -4.84
CA SER A 304 1.67 -5.65 -5.91
C SER A 304 2.52 -4.73 -6.78
N GLN A 305 1.96 -3.61 -7.24
CA GLN A 305 2.70 -2.60 -8.02
C GLN A 305 3.89 -2.01 -7.26
N SER A 306 3.76 -1.87 -5.92
CA SER A 306 4.86 -1.42 -5.06
C SER A 306 6.02 -2.42 -5.02
N ILE A 307 5.73 -3.73 -5.04
CA ILE A 307 6.73 -4.80 -5.04
C ILE A 307 7.36 -4.94 -6.43
N GLU A 308 6.54 -5.03 -7.47
CA GLU A 308 6.98 -5.18 -8.86
C GLU A 308 7.85 -3.98 -9.29
N GLY A 309 7.42 -2.75 -8.98
CA GLY A 309 8.20 -1.55 -9.28
C GLY A 309 9.51 -1.43 -8.48
N ALA A 310 9.54 -1.94 -7.25
CA ALA A 310 10.78 -2.01 -6.48
C ALA A 310 11.75 -3.03 -7.07
N GLN A 311 11.26 -4.17 -7.56
CA GLN A 311 12.10 -5.16 -8.26
C GLN A 311 12.71 -4.58 -9.53
N GLU A 312 11.91 -3.93 -10.38
CA GLU A 312 12.38 -3.32 -11.62
C GLU A 312 13.39 -2.20 -11.35
N LEU A 313 13.18 -1.39 -10.30
CA LEU A 313 14.15 -0.37 -9.90
C LEU A 313 15.46 -0.99 -9.45
N TYR A 314 15.42 -2.05 -8.64
CA TYR A 314 16.62 -2.79 -8.24
C TYR A 314 17.41 -3.29 -9.46
N GLU A 315 16.73 -3.97 -10.39
CA GLU A 315 17.35 -4.50 -11.61
C GLU A 315 17.93 -3.37 -12.49
N SER A 316 17.26 -2.22 -12.57
CA SER A 316 17.76 -1.06 -13.30
C SER A 316 19.03 -0.49 -12.66
N ILE A 317 19.10 -0.40 -11.34
CA ILE A 317 20.28 0.12 -10.62
C ILE A 317 21.48 -0.81 -10.79
N ILE A 318 21.31 -2.12 -10.61
CA ILE A 318 22.43 -3.07 -10.72
C ILE A 318 22.96 -3.21 -12.16
N ASN A 319 22.08 -3.04 -13.17
CA ASN A 319 22.44 -3.12 -14.59
C ASN A 319 22.81 -1.75 -15.19
N ASN A 320 22.84 -0.68 -14.40
CA ASN A 320 23.08 0.71 -14.85
C ASN A 320 22.12 1.17 -15.97
N ASN A 321 20.88 0.68 -15.96
CA ASN A 321 19.82 1.07 -16.90
C ASN A 321 19.02 2.25 -16.34
N ASN A 322 18.37 3.01 -17.21
CA ASN A 322 17.44 4.03 -16.76
C ASN A 322 16.07 3.41 -16.46
N PHE A 323 15.66 3.44 -15.20
CA PHE A 323 14.38 2.91 -14.73
C PHE A 323 13.16 3.50 -15.48
N TYR A 324 13.23 4.78 -15.86
CA TYR A 324 12.11 5.47 -16.49
C TYR A 324 11.98 5.20 -17.99
N ASP A 325 12.99 4.60 -18.62
CA ASP A 325 12.92 4.18 -20.02
C ASP A 325 12.21 2.83 -20.19
N ILE A 326 12.03 2.10 -19.09
CA ILE A 326 11.42 0.78 -19.06
C ILE A 326 9.92 0.85 -18.74
N ARG A 327 9.44 1.97 -18.16
CA ARG A 327 8.06 2.14 -17.69
C ARG A 327 7.27 3.20 -18.48
#